data_7ff93f69081c29a4ddb8515fea196cb5
#
_entry.id   7ff93f69081c29a4ddb8515fea196cb5
#
_cell.length_a   1.000
_cell.length_b   1.000
_cell.length_c   1.000
_cell.angle_alpha   90.00
_cell.angle_beta   90.00
_cell.angle_gamma   90.00
#
_symmetry.space_group_name_H-M   'P 1'
#
loop_
_entity.id
_entity.type
_entity.pdbx_description
1 polymer ?
#
loop_
_entity_poly.entity_id
_entity_poly.type
_entity_poly.pdbx_seq_one_letter_code
_entity_poly.pdbx_strand_id
1 'polypeptide(L)'
;MNLQARIKGFVALGQQLSDPNNTLLNEAKLEAYRQNAWFLPEFIDQAILQIREQFLQQSALETWTAAYPSIPNEATHLKVGIVMAGNIPLVGFHDL
;
A
#
# COMPACT_ATOMS: atom_id res chain seq x y z
N MET A 1 18.12 6.33 -1.74
CA MET A 1 17.40 5.23 -2.41
C MET A 1 16.95 5.72 -3.77
N ASN A 2 17.37 5.05 -4.83
CA ASN A 2 16.98 5.44 -6.19
C ASN A 2 15.54 5.03 -6.52
N LEU A 3 15.01 5.52 -7.64
CA LEU A 3 13.62 5.27 -8.05
C LEU A 3 13.31 3.77 -8.18
N GLN A 4 14.21 2.99 -8.76
CA GLN A 4 14.01 1.54 -8.93
C GLN A 4 13.96 0.80 -7.59
N ALA A 5 14.75 1.20 -6.62
CA ALA A 5 14.70 0.61 -5.27
C ALA A 5 13.36 0.96 -4.57
N ARG A 6 12.82 2.17 -4.80
CA ARG A 6 11.49 2.54 -4.28
C ARG A 6 10.39 1.70 -4.92
N ILE A 7 10.42 1.52 -6.24
CA ILE A 7 9.46 0.65 -6.95
C ILE A 7 9.52 -0.78 -6.39
N LYS A 8 10.73 -1.33 -6.25
CA LYS A 8 10.91 -2.68 -5.65
C LYS A 8 10.34 -2.78 -4.24
N GLY A 9 10.48 -1.73 -3.43
CA GLY A 9 9.91 -1.68 -2.08
C GLY A 9 8.38 -1.78 -2.11
N PHE A 10 7.72 -1.04 -3.00
CA PHE A 10 6.26 -1.12 -3.15
C PHE A 10 5.79 -2.47 -3.72
N VAL A 11 6.53 -3.05 -4.65
CA VAL A 11 6.25 -4.41 -5.15
C VAL A 11 6.37 -5.45 -4.02
N ALA A 12 7.42 -5.35 -3.20
CA ALA A 12 7.60 -6.21 -2.03
C ALA A 12 6.45 -6.05 -1.01
N LEU A 13 5.96 -4.82 -0.80
CA LEU A 13 4.78 -4.57 0.02
C LEU A 13 3.55 -5.31 -0.56
N GLY A 14 3.33 -5.24 -1.86
CA GLY A 14 2.25 -5.98 -2.53
C GLY A 14 2.34 -7.49 -2.33
N GLN A 15 3.54 -8.05 -2.32
CA GLN A 15 3.77 -9.45 -2.01
C GLN A 15 3.42 -9.78 -0.56
N GLN A 16 3.83 -8.95 0.39
CA GLN A 16 3.50 -9.12 1.81
C GLN A 16 2.00 -9.02 2.08
N LEU A 17 1.30 -8.13 1.38
CA LEU A 17 -0.16 -8.01 1.48
C LEU A 17 -0.91 -9.21 0.89
N SER A 18 -0.26 -10.03 0.07
CA SER A 18 -0.84 -11.26 -0.49
C SER A 18 -0.39 -12.53 0.22
N ASP A 19 0.52 -12.45 1.17
CA ASP A 19 1.02 -13.61 1.88
C ASP A 19 0.00 -14.09 2.92
N PRO A 20 -0.61 -15.29 2.76
CA PRO A 20 -1.56 -15.81 3.72
C PRO A 20 -0.91 -16.14 5.08
N ASN A 21 0.41 -16.26 5.14
CA ASN A 21 1.17 -16.54 6.34
C ASN A 21 1.64 -15.26 7.07
N ASN A 22 1.29 -14.10 6.57
CA ASN A 22 1.58 -12.82 7.23
C ASN A 22 0.69 -12.66 8.48
N THR A 23 1.20 -13.11 9.63
CA THR A 23 0.47 -13.09 10.91
C THR A 23 0.07 -11.68 11.32
N LEU A 24 0.97 -10.71 11.15
CA LEU A 24 0.71 -9.31 11.49
C LEU A 24 -0.48 -8.75 10.70
N LEU A 25 -0.52 -9.01 9.39
CA LEU A 25 -1.63 -8.59 8.54
C LEU A 25 -2.94 -9.27 8.94
N ASN A 26 -2.90 -10.57 9.22
CA ASN A 26 -4.08 -11.33 9.62
C ASN A 26 -4.64 -10.84 10.96
N GLU A 27 -3.78 -10.54 11.92
CA GLU A 27 -4.17 -9.93 13.19
C GLU A 27 -4.77 -8.54 13.00
N ALA A 28 -4.17 -7.70 12.16
CA ALA A 28 -4.68 -6.36 11.86
C ALA A 28 -6.08 -6.40 11.20
N LYS A 29 -6.33 -7.36 10.30
CA LYS A 29 -7.65 -7.54 9.69
C LYS A 29 -8.71 -7.94 10.72
N LEU A 30 -8.38 -8.88 11.61
CA LEU A 30 -9.28 -9.28 12.70
C LEU A 30 -9.57 -8.11 13.64
N GLU A 31 -8.55 -7.35 13.99
CA GLU A 31 -8.71 -6.20 14.88
C GLU A 31 -9.58 -5.11 14.23
N ALA A 32 -9.40 -4.83 12.93
CA ALA A 32 -10.26 -3.89 12.21
C ALA A 32 -11.75 -4.27 12.30
N TYR A 33 -12.07 -5.56 12.13
CA TYR A 33 -13.43 -6.06 12.28
C TYR A 33 -13.95 -5.97 13.73
N ARG A 34 -13.10 -6.26 14.71
CA ARG A 34 -13.47 -6.14 16.14
C ARG A 34 -13.75 -4.68 16.54
N GLN A 35 -12.96 -3.75 16.05
CA GLN A 35 -13.12 -2.33 16.33
C GLN A 35 -14.36 -1.75 15.67
N ASN A 36 -14.66 -2.22 14.47
CA ASN A 36 -15.83 -1.78 13.72
C ASN A 36 -16.36 -2.91 12.84
N ALA A 37 -17.45 -3.53 13.26
CA ALA A 37 -18.08 -4.65 12.56
C ALA A 37 -18.68 -4.32 11.18
N TRP A 38 -18.67 -3.04 10.76
CA TRP A 38 -19.01 -2.64 9.40
C TRP A 38 -17.91 -3.03 8.40
N PHE A 39 -16.66 -3.22 8.88
CA PHE A 39 -15.55 -3.70 8.05
C PHE A 39 -15.55 -5.21 8.01
N LEU A 40 -16.44 -5.77 7.19
CA LEU A 40 -16.51 -7.21 7.00
C LEU A 40 -15.18 -7.74 6.46
N PRO A 41 -14.70 -8.90 6.95
CA PRO A 41 -13.43 -9.48 6.52
C PRO A 41 -13.28 -9.60 5.00
N GLU A 42 -14.31 -10.02 4.31
CA GLU A 42 -14.32 -10.16 2.85
C GLU A 42 -14.14 -8.81 2.12
N PHE A 43 -14.66 -7.71 2.66
CA PHE A 43 -14.45 -6.39 2.07
C PHE A 43 -13.06 -5.84 2.37
N ILE A 44 -12.50 -6.15 3.53
CA ILE A 44 -11.10 -5.83 3.84
C ILE A 44 -10.17 -6.57 2.87
N ASP A 45 -10.39 -7.85 2.64
CA ASP A 45 -9.62 -8.66 1.70
C ASP A 45 -9.75 -8.14 0.27
N GLN A 46 -10.95 -7.74 -0.13
CA GLN A 46 -11.18 -7.13 -1.44
C GLN A 46 -10.45 -5.79 -1.60
N ALA A 47 -10.45 -4.94 -0.58
CA ALA A 47 -9.74 -3.66 -0.60
C ALA A 47 -8.21 -3.89 -0.73
N ILE A 48 -7.65 -4.83 0.03
CA ILE A 48 -6.24 -5.22 -0.07
C ILE A 48 -5.92 -5.72 -1.48
N LEU A 49 -6.76 -6.59 -2.04
CA LEU A 49 -6.60 -7.11 -3.40
C LEU A 49 -6.58 -5.98 -4.43
N GLN A 50 -7.51 -5.03 -4.35
CA GLN A 50 -7.59 -3.90 -5.27
C GLN A 50 -6.34 -3.00 -5.18
N ILE A 51 -5.87 -2.70 -3.99
CA ILE A 51 -4.65 -1.93 -3.79
C ILE A 51 -3.46 -2.65 -4.43
N ARG A 52 -3.32 -3.95 -4.17
CA ARG A 52 -2.24 -4.76 -4.74
C ARG A 52 -2.27 -4.75 -6.27
N GLU A 53 -3.45 -4.96 -6.86
CA GLU A 53 -3.60 -5.09 -8.32
C GLU A 53 -3.46 -3.73 -9.03
N GLN A 54 -3.95 -2.66 -8.44
CA GLN A 54 -3.96 -1.35 -9.09
C GLN A 54 -2.69 -0.53 -8.84
N PHE A 55 -2.09 -0.62 -7.65
CA PHE A 55 -1.03 0.29 -7.23
C PHE A 55 0.34 -0.39 -7.00
N LEU A 56 0.38 -1.69 -6.71
CA LEU A 56 1.59 -2.36 -6.26
C LEU A 56 2.18 -3.35 -7.28
N GLN A 57 1.68 -3.33 -8.51
CA GLN A 57 2.27 -4.09 -9.60
C GLN A 57 3.46 -3.33 -10.20
N GLN A 58 4.55 -4.04 -10.49
CA GLN A 58 5.76 -3.42 -11.04
C GLN A 58 5.47 -2.64 -12.32
N SER A 59 4.73 -3.23 -13.25
CA SER A 59 4.37 -2.60 -14.52
C SER A 59 3.52 -1.33 -14.33
N ALA A 60 2.60 -1.33 -13.37
CA ALA A 60 1.78 -0.16 -13.06
C ALA A 60 2.62 0.97 -12.49
N LEU A 61 3.53 0.67 -11.57
CA LEU A 61 4.44 1.65 -10.97
C LEU A 61 5.43 2.22 -11.99
N GLU A 62 5.98 1.38 -12.86
CA GLU A 62 6.88 1.82 -13.93
C GLU A 62 6.16 2.71 -14.94
N THR A 63 4.95 2.34 -15.36
CA THR A 63 4.13 3.16 -16.26
C THR A 63 3.76 4.50 -15.64
N TRP A 64 3.33 4.47 -14.38
CA TRP A 64 2.98 5.69 -13.66
C TRP A 64 4.17 6.63 -13.51
N THR A 65 5.32 6.13 -13.06
CA THR A 65 6.52 6.96 -12.88
C THR A 65 7.09 7.47 -14.19
N ALA A 66 6.96 6.72 -15.29
CA ALA A 66 7.38 7.18 -16.62
C ALA A 66 6.57 8.38 -17.12
N ALA A 67 5.34 8.57 -16.66
CA ALA A 67 4.52 9.74 -16.97
C ALA A 67 5.02 11.03 -16.28
N TYR A 68 5.92 10.92 -15.31
CA TYR A 68 6.46 12.03 -14.52
C TYR A 68 7.99 12.10 -14.63
N PRO A 69 8.54 12.58 -15.74
CA PRO A 69 9.99 12.57 -15.98
C PRO A 69 10.80 13.43 -14.99
N SER A 70 10.13 14.29 -14.24
CA SER A 70 10.75 15.13 -13.21
C SER A 70 10.90 14.43 -11.85
N ILE A 71 10.47 13.16 -11.71
CA ILE A 71 10.70 12.43 -10.46
C ILE A 71 12.19 12.24 -10.24
N PRO A 72 12.75 12.73 -9.12
CA PRO A 72 14.18 12.57 -8.85
C PRO A 72 14.55 11.08 -8.72
N ASN A 73 15.61 10.67 -9.39
CA ASN A 73 16.11 9.30 -9.27
C ASN A 73 16.66 9.02 -7.87
N GLU A 74 17.17 10.05 -7.20
CA GLU A 74 17.68 9.94 -5.83
C GLU A 74 16.73 10.58 -4.82
N ALA A 75 16.69 10.00 -3.63
CA ALA A 75 15.89 10.52 -2.54
C ALA A 75 16.37 11.92 -2.15
N THR A 76 15.47 12.87 -2.11
CA THR A 76 15.69 14.14 -1.46
C THR A 76 15.56 13.97 0.06
N HIS A 77 16.26 14.80 0.86
CA HIS A 77 16.17 14.78 2.32
C HIS A 77 14.89 15.46 2.85
N LEU A 78 13.84 15.51 2.04
CA LEU A 78 12.55 16.07 2.44
C LEU A 78 11.85 15.10 3.39
N LYS A 79 11.36 15.64 4.50
CA LYS A 79 10.49 14.94 5.42
C LYS A 79 9.04 15.30 5.10
N VAL A 80 8.23 14.31 4.82
CA VAL A 80 6.81 14.47 4.53
C VAL A 80 6.00 13.79 5.63
N GLY A 81 5.08 14.54 6.24
CA GLY A 81 4.12 14.00 7.19
C GLY A 81 2.79 13.70 6.49
N ILE A 82 2.24 12.52 6.73
CA ILE A 82 0.93 12.13 6.19
C ILE A 82 0.00 11.88 7.38
N VAL A 83 -1.16 12.53 7.38
CA VAL A 83 -2.21 12.32 8.38
C VAL A 83 -3.37 11.60 7.70
N MET A 84 -3.54 10.34 8.05
CA MET A 84 -4.60 9.49 7.49
C MET A 84 -5.75 9.31 8.46
N ALA A 85 -6.95 9.03 7.92
CA ALA A 85 -8.07 8.57 8.72
C ALA A 85 -7.76 7.21 9.35
N GLY A 86 -7.88 7.11 10.68
CA GLY A 86 -7.58 5.89 11.43
C GLY A 86 -8.77 4.94 11.60
N ASN A 87 -9.95 5.32 11.14
CA ASN A 87 -11.20 4.59 11.35
C ASN A 87 -11.67 3.76 10.15
N ILE A 88 -11.00 3.86 9.01
CA ILE A 88 -11.31 3.11 7.79
C ILE A 88 -10.04 2.42 7.29
N PRO A 89 -10.00 1.08 7.23
CA PRO A 89 -8.83 0.36 6.77
C PRO A 89 -8.43 0.80 5.36
N LEU A 90 -7.16 1.14 5.18
CA LEU A 90 -6.49 1.42 3.90
C LEU A 90 -7.06 2.61 3.08
N VAL A 91 -7.96 3.43 3.63
CA VAL A 91 -8.63 4.50 2.87
C VAL A 91 -7.67 5.55 2.31
N GLY A 92 -6.56 5.80 2.99
CA GLY A 92 -5.56 6.77 2.54
C GLY A 92 -4.35 6.14 1.82
N PHE A 93 -4.43 4.89 1.40
CA PHE A 93 -3.26 4.20 0.85
C PHE A 93 -2.70 4.88 -0.40
N HIS A 94 -3.55 5.41 -1.26
CA HIS A 94 -3.13 6.07 -2.51
C HIS A 94 -2.46 7.43 -2.29
N ASP A 95 -2.48 7.96 -1.07
CA ASP A 95 -1.79 9.21 -0.71
C ASP A 95 -0.31 8.98 -0.34
N LEU A 96 0.11 7.71 -0.23
CA LEU A 96 1.50 7.32 0.04
C LEU A 96 2.38 7.41 -1.20
#